data_58c40ab8b4dee1c1f8857fa818b1393f
#
_entry.id   58c40ab8b4dee1c1f8857fa818b1393f
#
_cell.length_a   1.000
_cell.length_b   1.000
_cell.length_c   1.000
_cell.angle_alpha   90.00
_cell.angle_beta   90.00
_cell.angle_gamma   90.00
#
_symmetry.space_group_name_H-M   'P 1'
#
loop_
_entity.id
_entity.type
_entity.pdbx_description
1 polymer ?
#
loop_
_entity_poly.entity_id
_entity_poly.type
_entity_poly.pdbx_seq_one_letter_code
_entity_poly.pdbx_strand_id
1 'polypeptide(L)'
;MGDPKGFMKYAREGPKRKPIELRVLDWKEMYEPIAEDKLKVQGARCMDCGVPFCQGSTGCPVVNLIPEGTELFDRGRWEDPTKALHTRNNFPEFTGRLCPAPCEGACVLGINEDPVSIRVLEWNIIDRGFNEGYVEPVLPVVKTGKTVAIVGSGPSGLAAAQQLARAGHSVTLFEKSDRIGGLLRYGIPDFKMEKWVIDRRLEQMKAEGVEFKTGVTIGKDITGEQLRKQFDAVGLTMGAEQARELPIPGRELKGVHLAMEYLTQQNKRTAGIAVTDEPITAKGKRVIVIGGGDTGSDCLGTAHRQGCLEAHQFELLPEPPPSRSSSTPWPLWPMQLRTSHAHEEGCDRQWSISTTKLTGHNGQVTKLHGNRVKFEGGKFTPVPNSDFEMDADLVLLAMGFTGPVKNGLLDSLGVKYDQRGAVSVDESFMTNLDGVFAGGDTKRGASLIVWAIAEGRKMAAGINQYLQTGKSAKQSVK
;
A
#
# COMPACT_ATOMS: atom_id res chain seq x y z
N MET A 1 -19.69 1.60 -26.17
CA MET A 1 -18.73 0.48 -26.36
C MET A 1 -17.58 0.99 -27.19
N GLY A 2 -16.36 0.87 -26.68
CA GLY A 2 -15.16 1.07 -27.47
C GLY A 2 -15.11 0.11 -28.67
N ASP A 3 -13.94 -0.13 -29.24
CA ASP A 3 -13.82 -1.11 -30.34
C ASP A 3 -14.09 -2.54 -29.80
N PRO A 4 -15.22 -3.19 -30.11
CA PRO A 4 -15.56 -4.51 -29.55
C PRO A 4 -14.59 -5.62 -29.98
N LYS A 5 -13.69 -5.34 -30.93
CA LYS A 5 -12.60 -6.21 -31.38
C LYS A 5 -11.21 -5.67 -31.08
N GLY A 6 -11.12 -4.62 -30.27
CA GLY A 6 -9.84 -3.98 -29.93
C GLY A 6 -8.84 -4.94 -29.28
N PHE A 7 -9.32 -5.82 -28.40
CA PHE A 7 -8.49 -6.85 -27.77
C PHE A 7 -7.86 -7.85 -28.76
N MET A 8 -8.48 -8.05 -29.93
CA MET A 8 -7.94 -8.89 -31.01
C MET A 8 -6.95 -8.14 -31.92
N LYS A 9 -7.02 -6.82 -31.95
CA LYS A 9 -6.23 -5.96 -32.87
C LYS A 9 -4.95 -5.45 -32.21
N TYR A 10 -4.99 -5.21 -30.91
CA TYR A 10 -3.95 -4.48 -30.19
C TYR A 10 -3.32 -5.33 -29.09
N ALA A 11 -2.00 -5.40 -29.09
CA ALA A 11 -1.25 -6.00 -28.00
C ALA A 11 -1.31 -5.13 -26.73
N ARG A 12 -1.10 -5.73 -25.57
CA ARG A 12 -0.95 -5.00 -24.32
C ARG A 12 0.37 -4.25 -24.30
N GLU A 13 0.29 -2.94 -24.06
CA GLU A 13 1.44 -2.10 -23.79
C GLU A 13 1.29 -1.39 -22.43
N GLY A 14 2.41 -1.23 -21.74
CA GLY A 14 2.51 -0.40 -20.53
C GLY A 14 3.44 0.79 -20.76
N PRO A 15 3.54 1.71 -19.78
CA PRO A 15 4.51 2.77 -19.82
C PRO A 15 5.92 2.18 -19.83
N LYS A 16 6.79 2.72 -20.67
CA LYS A 16 8.21 2.34 -20.68
C LYS A 16 8.87 2.77 -19.37
N ARG A 17 9.81 1.98 -18.89
CA ARG A 17 10.70 2.40 -17.82
C ARG A 17 11.90 3.12 -18.42
N LYS A 18 12.36 4.16 -17.74
CA LYS A 18 13.64 4.79 -18.06
C LYS A 18 14.75 3.73 -18.05
N PRO A 19 15.78 3.85 -18.88
CA PRO A 19 16.95 2.97 -18.84
C PRO A 19 17.51 2.84 -17.42
N ILE A 20 18.02 1.65 -17.08
CA ILE A 20 18.50 1.36 -15.72
C ILE A 20 19.59 2.36 -15.29
N GLU A 21 20.53 2.64 -16.20
CA GLU A 21 21.67 3.51 -15.97
C GLU A 21 21.25 4.96 -15.64
N LEU A 22 20.07 5.37 -16.09
CA LEU A 22 19.52 6.70 -15.82
C LEU A 22 18.63 6.70 -14.58
N ARG A 23 17.73 5.72 -14.45
CA ARG A 23 16.76 5.72 -13.37
C ARG A 23 17.32 5.46 -11.97
N VAL A 24 18.52 4.86 -11.88
CA VAL A 24 19.24 4.67 -10.60
C VAL A 24 20.00 5.90 -10.15
N LEU A 25 20.13 6.95 -10.98
CA LEU A 25 20.84 8.18 -10.66
C LEU A 25 19.96 9.21 -9.94
N ASP A 26 18.64 9.03 -9.95
CA ASP A 26 17.72 9.95 -9.30
C ASP A 26 16.63 9.22 -8.49
N TRP A 27 15.78 10.01 -7.81
CA TRP A 27 14.67 9.51 -7.00
C TRP A 27 13.30 9.75 -7.66
N LYS A 28 13.26 10.19 -8.92
CA LYS A 28 12.02 10.49 -9.65
C LYS A 28 11.31 9.22 -10.11
N GLU A 29 10.01 9.33 -10.37
CA GLU A 29 9.23 8.22 -10.94
C GLU A 29 9.92 7.62 -12.16
N MET A 30 9.98 6.29 -12.19
CA MET A 30 10.79 5.53 -13.14
C MET A 30 10.17 5.38 -14.52
N TYR A 31 8.88 5.68 -14.66
CA TYR A 31 8.16 5.51 -15.92
C TYR A 31 8.24 6.76 -16.80
N GLU A 32 8.32 6.52 -18.10
CA GLU A 32 8.14 7.57 -19.11
C GLU A 32 6.65 7.82 -19.32
N PRO A 33 6.25 9.08 -19.63
CA PRO A 33 4.89 9.38 -20.04
C PRO A 33 4.47 8.52 -21.24
N ILE A 34 3.23 8.02 -21.20
CA ILE A 34 2.65 7.27 -22.32
C ILE A 34 1.85 8.22 -23.21
N ALA A 35 2.00 8.11 -24.54
CA ALA A 35 1.29 8.94 -25.48
C ALA A 35 -0.22 8.64 -25.51
N GLU A 36 -1.05 9.65 -25.75
CA GLU A 36 -2.52 9.54 -25.69
C GLU A 36 -3.08 8.51 -26.66
N ASP A 37 -2.55 8.45 -27.88
CA ASP A 37 -2.94 7.47 -28.90
C ASP A 37 -2.71 6.03 -28.42
N LYS A 38 -1.58 5.78 -27.74
CA LYS A 38 -1.29 4.48 -27.12
C LYS A 38 -2.23 4.17 -25.97
N LEU A 39 -2.57 5.15 -25.13
CA LEU A 39 -3.54 4.97 -24.06
C LEU A 39 -4.92 4.60 -24.60
N LYS A 40 -5.38 5.25 -25.68
CA LYS A 40 -6.65 4.92 -26.37
C LYS A 40 -6.66 3.48 -26.85
N VAL A 41 -5.57 3.03 -27.47
CA VAL A 41 -5.39 1.64 -27.89
C VAL A 41 -5.52 0.69 -26.71
N GLN A 42 -4.94 1.02 -25.54
CA GLN A 42 -5.04 0.19 -24.35
C GLN A 42 -6.46 0.18 -23.77
N GLY A 43 -7.18 1.28 -23.82
CA GLY A 43 -8.61 1.36 -23.49
C GLY A 43 -9.47 0.48 -24.39
N ALA A 44 -9.25 0.53 -25.69
CA ALA A 44 -9.97 -0.28 -26.68
C ALA A 44 -9.83 -1.81 -26.46
N ARG A 45 -8.88 -2.27 -25.66
CA ARG A 45 -8.72 -3.69 -25.32
C ARG A 45 -9.78 -4.22 -24.35
N CYS A 46 -10.57 -3.36 -23.71
CA CYS A 46 -11.68 -3.81 -22.86
C CYS A 46 -12.83 -4.29 -23.76
N MET A 47 -13.15 -5.59 -23.67
CA MET A 47 -14.21 -6.20 -24.47
C MET A 47 -15.60 -6.09 -23.86
N ASP A 48 -15.75 -5.37 -22.75
CA ASP A 48 -17.01 -5.25 -22.00
C ASP A 48 -17.72 -6.60 -21.82
N CYS A 49 -17.07 -7.49 -21.08
CA CYS A 49 -17.41 -8.92 -21.03
C CYS A 49 -18.77 -9.26 -20.37
N GLY A 50 -19.59 -8.27 -19.99
CA GLY A 50 -20.90 -8.44 -19.37
C GLY A 50 -20.90 -8.93 -17.92
N VAL A 51 -19.92 -9.75 -17.53
CA VAL A 51 -19.67 -10.18 -16.14
C VAL A 51 -18.25 -9.77 -15.76
N PRO A 52 -18.06 -8.51 -15.31
CA PRO A 52 -16.74 -7.95 -15.10
C PRO A 52 -16.10 -8.43 -13.79
N PHE A 53 -15.41 -9.57 -13.79
CA PHE A 53 -14.67 -10.08 -12.64
C PHE A 53 -13.63 -9.07 -12.12
N CYS A 54 -13.16 -8.17 -12.97
CA CYS A 54 -12.29 -7.06 -12.54
C CYS A 54 -12.93 -6.15 -11.48
N GLN A 55 -14.27 -6.07 -11.44
CA GLN A 55 -15.04 -5.35 -10.39
C GLN A 55 -15.52 -6.27 -9.25
N GLY A 56 -15.35 -7.57 -9.39
CA GLY A 56 -15.86 -8.55 -8.44
C GLY A 56 -15.00 -8.70 -7.18
N SER A 57 -15.40 -9.62 -6.31
CA SER A 57 -14.72 -9.91 -5.04
C SER A 57 -13.27 -10.39 -5.20
N THR A 58 -12.92 -10.95 -6.35
CA THR A 58 -11.58 -11.40 -6.72
C THR A 58 -10.80 -10.32 -7.49
N GLY A 59 -11.46 -9.25 -7.90
CA GLY A 59 -10.91 -8.10 -8.63
C GLY A 59 -10.65 -6.90 -7.73
N CYS A 60 -11.24 -5.76 -8.10
CA CYS A 60 -11.02 -4.48 -7.41
C CYS A 60 -11.86 -4.36 -6.13
N PRO A 61 -11.25 -4.29 -4.92
CA PRO A 61 -11.98 -4.15 -3.66
C PRO A 61 -12.83 -2.89 -3.52
N VAL A 62 -12.49 -1.80 -4.21
CA VAL A 62 -13.30 -0.57 -4.24
C VAL A 62 -14.39 -0.65 -5.31
N VAL A 63 -14.42 -1.73 -6.09
CA VAL A 63 -15.42 -1.97 -7.15
C VAL A 63 -15.42 -0.83 -8.17
N ASN A 64 -14.25 -0.44 -8.67
CA ASN A 64 -14.11 0.56 -9.74
C ASN A 64 -14.98 0.16 -10.95
N LEU A 65 -15.64 1.15 -11.55
CA LEU A 65 -16.46 0.98 -12.76
C LEU A 65 -15.52 0.88 -14.00
N ILE A 66 -14.84 -0.28 -14.12
CA ILE A 66 -13.72 -0.45 -15.08
C ILE A 66 -14.21 -0.49 -16.53
N PRO A 67 -15.20 -1.32 -16.93
CA PRO A 67 -15.69 -1.31 -18.30
C PRO A 67 -16.25 0.06 -18.71
N GLU A 68 -17.10 0.64 -17.88
CA GLU A 68 -17.73 1.94 -18.12
C GLU A 68 -16.69 3.06 -18.20
N GLY A 69 -15.72 3.08 -17.28
CA GLY A 69 -14.63 4.05 -17.28
C GLY A 69 -13.76 3.94 -18.52
N THR A 70 -13.50 2.71 -18.96
CA THR A 70 -12.71 2.43 -20.17
C THR A 70 -13.43 2.85 -21.44
N GLU A 71 -14.75 2.64 -21.52
CA GLU A 71 -15.59 3.10 -22.63
C GLU A 71 -15.61 4.62 -22.74
N LEU A 72 -15.83 5.32 -21.62
CA LEU A 72 -15.82 6.79 -21.56
C LEU A 72 -14.46 7.36 -22.00
N PHE A 73 -13.38 6.69 -21.61
CA PHE A 73 -12.04 7.03 -22.01
C PHE A 73 -11.82 6.89 -23.52
N ASP A 74 -12.26 5.80 -24.12
CA ASP A 74 -12.13 5.53 -25.56
C ASP A 74 -12.84 6.61 -26.40
N ARG A 75 -13.95 7.16 -25.91
CA ARG A 75 -14.67 8.26 -26.54
C ARG A 75 -13.96 9.63 -26.44
N GLY A 76 -12.81 9.72 -25.79
CA GLY A 76 -12.06 10.96 -25.61
C GLY A 76 -12.70 11.96 -24.63
N ARG A 77 -13.65 11.53 -23.82
CA ARG A 77 -14.37 12.35 -22.84
C ARG A 77 -13.69 12.28 -21.49
N TRP A 78 -12.52 12.90 -21.35
CA TRP A 78 -11.64 12.76 -20.18
C TRP A 78 -12.24 13.14 -18.83
N GLU A 79 -13.18 14.05 -18.80
CA GLU A 79 -13.88 14.44 -17.56
C GLU A 79 -14.73 13.29 -17.01
N ASP A 80 -15.45 12.57 -17.87
CA ASP A 80 -16.37 11.52 -17.47
C ASP A 80 -15.68 10.32 -16.82
N PRO A 81 -14.60 9.73 -17.39
CA PRO A 81 -13.87 8.66 -16.72
C PRO A 81 -13.22 9.12 -15.41
N THR A 82 -12.80 10.40 -15.28
CA THR A 82 -12.33 10.97 -14.01
C THR A 82 -13.43 10.94 -12.95
N LYS A 83 -14.65 11.36 -13.31
CA LYS A 83 -15.82 11.29 -12.41
C LYS A 83 -16.19 9.84 -12.07
N ALA A 84 -16.19 8.95 -13.08
CA ALA A 84 -16.49 7.54 -12.89
C ALA A 84 -15.53 6.86 -11.89
N LEU A 85 -14.22 7.12 -11.98
CA LEU A 85 -13.24 6.65 -11.02
C LEU A 85 -13.56 7.11 -9.59
N HIS A 86 -13.86 8.40 -9.40
CA HIS A 86 -14.13 8.97 -8.08
C HIS A 86 -15.44 8.49 -7.44
N THR A 87 -16.37 7.90 -8.17
CA THR A 87 -17.59 7.32 -7.56
C THR A 87 -17.26 6.18 -6.60
N ARG A 88 -16.19 5.43 -6.88
CA ARG A 88 -15.79 4.24 -6.14
C ARG A 88 -14.43 4.34 -5.46
N ASN A 89 -13.48 5.07 -6.05
CA ASN A 89 -12.12 5.20 -5.55
C ASN A 89 -11.81 6.67 -5.19
N ASN A 90 -11.40 6.90 -3.95
CA ASN A 90 -11.00 8.23 -3.51
C ASN A 90 -9.68 8.69 -4.15
N PHE A 91 -8.77 7.75 -4.42
CA PHE A 91 -7.37 8.03 -4.76
C PHE A 91 -6.88 7.21 -5.94
N PRO A 92 -7.43 7.41 -7.15
CA PRO A 92 -6.98 6.67 -8.33
C PRO A 92 -5.51 6.90 -8.67
N GLU A 93 -4.95 8.05 -8.30
CA GLU A 93 -3.53 8.37 -8.46
C GLU A 93 -2.60 7.48 -7.61
N PHE A 94 -3.06 7.03 -6.44
CA PHE A 94 -2.30 6.13 -5.59
C PHE A 94 -2.45 4.67 -6.06
N THR A 95 -3.67 4.24 -6.34
CA THR A 95 -3.92 2.88 -6.82
C THR A 95 -3.34 2.65 -8.21
N GLY A 96 -3.45 3.62 -9.09
CA GLY A 96 -2.87 3.55 -10.44
C GLY A 96 -1.34 3.41 -10.46
N ARG A 97 -0.64 3.96 -9.46
CA ARG A 97 0.82 3.83 -9.32
C ARG A 97 1.26 2.61 -8.52
N LEU A 98 0.56 2.28 -7.44
CA LEU A 98 1.06 1.38 -6.40
C LEU A 98 0.30 0.07 -6.26
N CYS A 99 -0.96 -0.01 -6.71
CA CYS A 99 -1.75 -1.22 -6.58
C CYS A 99 -1.16 -2.35 -7.45
N PRO A 100 -1.01 -3.58 -6.93
CA PRO A 100 -0.59 -4.71 -7.75
C PRO A 100 -1.64 -5.12 -8.80
N ALA A 101 -2.82 -4.48 -8.80
CA ALA A 101 -3.91 -4.63 -9.76
C ALA A 101 -4.56 -6.02 -9.75
N PRO A 102 -5.23 -6.43 -8.65
CA PRO A 102 -6.00 -7.68 -8.66
C PRO A 102 -7.10 -7.68 -9.73
N CYS A 103 -7.58 -6.50 -10.13
CA CYS A 103 -8.50 -6.33 -11.26
C CYS A 103 -7.93 -6.85 -12.59
N GLU A 104 -6.64 -6.62 -12.87
CA GLU A 104 -5.96 -7.18 -14.04
C GLU A 104 -5.81 -8.70 -13.91
N GLY A 105 -5.49 -9.20 -12.69
CA GLY A 105 -5.42 -10.64 -12.41
C GLY A 105 -6.74 -11.38 -12.61
N ALA A 106 -7.87 -10.70 -12.40
CA ALA A 106 -9.23 -11.22 -12.55
C ALA A 106 -9.90 -10.82 -13.89
N CYS A 107 -9.21 -10.07 -14.76
CA CYS A 107 -9.74 -9.70 -16.06
C CYS A 107 -10.04 -10.95 -16.91
N VAL A 108 -11.25 -11.02 -17.49
CA VAL A 108 -11.68 -12.14 -18.33
C VAL A 108 -10.75 -12.33 -19.53
N LEU A 109 -10.28 -11.24 -20.13
CA LEU A 109 -9.32 -11.30 -21.23
C LEU A 109 -8.03 -12.01 -20.82
N GLY A 110 -7.64 -11.90 -19.53
CA GLY A 110 -6.44 -12.56 -18.98
C GLY A 110 -6.50 -14.10 -18.90
N ILE A 111 -7.60 -14.73 -19.36
CA ILE A 111 -7.72 -16.19 -19.49
C ILE A 111 -6.90 -16.68 -20.69
N ASN A 112 -7.01 -16.00 -21.82
CA ASN A 112 -6.42 -16.42 -23.09
C ASN A 112 -5.34 -15.48 -23.62
N GLU A 113 -5.35 -14.22 -23.17
CA GLU A 113 -4.51 -13.12 -23.66
C GLU A 113 -3.98 -12.31 -22.48
N ASP A 114 -3.15 -11.33 -22.74
CA ASP A 114 -2.76 -10.34 -21.72
C ASP A 114 -3.98 -9.54 -21.26
N PRO A 115 -4.18 -9.33 -19.95
CA PRO A 115 -5.30 -8.56 -19.44
C PRO A 115 -5.24 -7.08 -19.88
N VAL A 116 -6.35 -6.37 -19.78
CA VAL A 116 -6.41 -4.92 -19.98
C VAL A 116 -5.45 -4.20 -19.04
N SER A 117 -4.76 -3.17 -19.50
CA SER A 117 -3.84 -2.33 -18.69
C SER A 117 -4.62 -1.36 -17.79
N ILE A 118 -5.48 -1.90 -16.92
CA ILE A 118 -6.45 -1.15 -16.10
C ILE A 118 -5.76 -0.11 -15.22
N ARG A 119 -4.70 -0.51 -14.52
CA ARG A 119 -3.94 0.36 -13.63
C ARG A 119 -3.30 1.53 -14.37
N VAL A 120 -2.79 1.29 -15.57
CA VAL A 120 -2.17 2.34 -16.40
C VAL A 120 -3.21 3.37 -16.86
N LEU A 121 -4.39 2.90 -17.25
CA LEU A 121 -5.50 3.79 -17.62
C LEU A 121 -5.94 4.63 -16.42
N GLU A 122 -6.16 4.00 -15.26
CA GLU A 122 -6.54 4.68 -14.02
C GLU A 122 -5.57 5.80 -13.66
N TRP A 123 -4.26 5.52 -13.68
CA TRP A 123 -3.23 6.51 -13.42
C TRP A 123 -3.29 7.70 -14.39
N ASN A 124 -3.35 7.44 -15.68
CA ASN A 124 -3.33 8.52 -16.68
C ASN A 124 -4.62 9.34 -16.71
N ILE A 125 -5.78 8.71 -16.49
CA ILE A 125 -7.07 9.40 -16.39
C ILE A 125 -7.04 10.40 -15.22
N ILE A 126 -6.60 9.97 -14.05
CA ILE A 126 -6.63 10.84 -12.88
C ILE A 126 -5.60 11.96 -12.94
N ASP A 127 -4.38 11.69 -13.44
CA ASP A 127 -3.37 12.75 -13.59
C ASP A 127 -3.84 13.82 -14.57
N ARG A 128 -4.43 13.42 -15.68
CA ARG A 128 -5.04 14.38 -16.59
C ARG A 128 -6.22 15.11 -15.96
N GLY A 129 -7.05 14.41 -15.20
CA GLY A 129 -8.18 15.00 -14.46
C GLY A 129 -7.75 16.14 -13.53
N PHE A 130 -6.63 15.99 -12.85
CA PHE A 130 -6.05 17.07 -12.04
C PHE A 130 -5.49 18.21 -12.91
N ASN A 131 -4.76 17.87 -13.98
CA ASN A 131 -4.11 18.86 -14.82
C ASN A 131 -5.12 19.76 -15.58
N GLU A 132 -6.26 19.20 -15.95
CA GLU A 132 -7.35 19.90 -16.66
C GLU A 132 -8.43 20.48 -15.72
N GLY A 133 -8.26 20.32 -14.40
CA GLY A 133 -9.18 20.88 -13.42
C GLY A 133 -10.49 20.12 -13.22
N TYR A 134 -10.61 18.86 -13.71
CA TYR A 134 -11.81 18.04 -13.52
C TYR A 134 -11.94 17.49 -12.09
N VAL A 135 -10.88 17.58 -11.30
CA VAL A 135 -10.87 17.14 -9.90
C VAL A 135 -11.10 18.35 -9.01
N GLU A 136 -12.35 18.58 -8.65
CA GLU A 136 -12.77 19.68 -7.81
C GLU A 136 -13.07 19.22 -6.37
N PRO A 137 -12.98 20.11 -5.37
CA PRO A 137 -13.46 19.85 -4.02
C PRO A 137 -14.97 19.61 -4.00
N VAL A 138 -15.40 18.55 -3.31
CA VAL A 138 -16.82 18.21 -3.14
C VAL A 138 -17.28 18.67 -1.76
N LEU A 139 -18.04 19.74 -1.71
CA LEU A 139 -18.56 20.29 -0.45
C LEU A 139 -19.88 19.61 -0.07
N PRO A 140 -20.12 19.38 1.23
CA PRO A 140 -21.39 18.84 1.70
C PRO A 140 -22.52 19.83 1.51
N VAL A 141 -23.70 19.33 1.16
CA VAL A 141 -24.93 20.17 1.05
C VAL A 141 -25.36 20.70 2.41
N VAL A 142 -25.23 19.88 3.47
CA VAL A 142 -25.62 20.23 4.84
C VAL A 142 -24.53 19.81 5.82
N LYS A 143 -24.21 20.68 6.76
CA LYS A 143 -23.35 20.36 7.90
C LYS A 143 -24.17 19.68 8.99
N THR A 144 -23.68 18.55 9.52
CA THR A 144 -24.38 17.74 10.52
C THR A 144 -24.20 18.23 11.95
N GLY A 145 -23.19 19.08 12.19
CA GLY A 145 -22.78 19.49 13.53
C GLY A 145 -22.03 18.40 14.32
N LYS A 146 -21.81 17.23 13.74
CA LYS A 146 -21.10 16.11 14.36
C LYS A 146 -19.58 16.17 14.08
N THR A 147 -18.80 15.74 15.07
CA THR A 147 -17.34 15.77 15.05
C THR A 147 -16.77 14.36 15.01
N VAL A 148 -15.78 14.12 14.14
CA VAL A 148 -15.13 12.81 14.00
C VAL A 148 -13.61 12.97 14.07
N ALA A 149 -12.96 12.16 14.91
CA ALA A 149 -11.52 11.99 14.92
C ALA A 149 -11.12 10.76 14.09
N ILE A 150 -10.19 10.94 13.17
CA ILE A 150 -9.52 9.83 12.46
C ILE A 150 -8.07 9.76 12.93
N VAL A 151 -7.62 8.60 13.37
CA VAL A 151 -6.27 8.37 13.89
C VAL A 151 -5.47 7.56 12.88
N GLY A 152 -4.46 8.19 12.28
CA GLY A 152 -3.62 7.64 11.22
C GLY A 152 -4.00 8.14 9.83
N SER A 153 -3.00 8.62 9.09
CA SER A 153 -3.15 9.30 7.79
C SER A 153 -2.80 8.44 6.58
N GLY A 154 -2.75 7.12 6.74
CA GLY A 154 -2.59 6.20 5.61
C GLY A 154 -3.82 6.20 4.69
N PRO A 155 -3.81 5.42 3.59
CA PRO A 155 -4.90 5.40 2.61
C PRO A 155 -6.29 5.18 3.19
N SER A 156 -6.40 4.36 4.25
CA SER A 156 -7.67 4.09 4.94
C SER A 156 -8.19 5.32 5.67
N GLY A 157 -7.31 6.00 6.43
CA GLY A 157 -7.67 7.21 7.17
C GLY A 157 -8.04 8.36 6.25
N LEU A 158 -7.26 8.56 5.17
CA LEU A 158 -7.57 9.57 4.16
C LEU A 158 -8.92 9.31 3.49
N ALA A 159 -9.21 8.06 3.09
CA ALA A 159 -10.49 7.71 2.47
C ALA A 159 -11.66 7.93 3.45
N ALA A 160 -11.50 7.53 4.71
CA ALA A 160 -12.54 7.74 5.72
C ALA A 160 -12.77 9.23 5.98
N ALA A 161 -11.69 10.01 6.16
CA ALA A 161 -11.79 11.45 6.43
C ALA A 161 -12.50 12.19 5.29
N GLN A 162 -12.15 11.89 4.03
CA GLN A 162 -12.77 12.51 2.87
C GLN A 162 -14.28 12.16 2.78
N GLN A 163 -14.65 10.89 2.94
CA GLN A 163 -16.04 10.47 2.88
C GLN A 163 -16.89 11.11 3.99
N LEU A 164 -16.36 11.23 5.19
CA LEU A 164 -17.05 11.84 6.33
C LEU A 164 -17.19 13.36 6.17
N ALA A 165 -16.16 14.05 5.65
CA ALA A 165 -16.25 15.48 5.34
C ALA A 165 -17.31 15.76 4.28
N ARG A 166 -17.35 14.96 3.21
CA ARG A 166 -18.39 15.03 2.17
C ARG A 166 -19.79 14.71 2.69
N ALA A 167 -19.90 13.87 3.74
CA ALA A 167 -21.17 13.60 4.44
C ALA A 167 -21.60 14.74 5.38
N GLY A 168 -20.81 15.80 5.54
CA GLY A 168 -21.12 16.99 6.31
C GLY A 168 -20.63 17.00 7.75
N HIS A 169 -19.82 16.02 8.16
CA HIS A 169 -19.21 15.99 9.48
C HIS A 169 -17.97 16.90 9.57
N SER A 170 -17.66 17.41 10.76
CA SER A 170 -16.39 18.07 11.05
C SER A 170 -15.34 16.99 11.34
N VAL A 171 -14.34 16.87 10.47
CA VAL A 171 -13.35 15.78 10.55
C VAL A 171 -11.99 16.33 10.89
N THR A 172 -11.38 15.81 11.96
CA THR A 172 -9.96 16.04 12.29
C THR A 172 -9.20 14.74 12.14
N LEU A 173 -8.18 14.72 11.27
CA LEU A 173 -7.30 13.60 11.08
C LEU A 173 -5.97 13.84 11.79
N PHE A 174 -5.61 12.92 12.69
CA PHE A 174 -4.39 12.97 13.48
C PHE A 174 -3.31 12.05 12.89
N GLU A 175 -2.10 12.56 12.77
CA GLU A 175 -0.92 11.82 12.31
C GLU A 175 0.25 12.03 13.28
N LYS A 176 0.90 10.94 13.68
CA LYS A 176 2.08 10.99 14.56
C LYS A 176 3.32 11.59 13.88
N SER A 177 3.43 11.38 12.57
CA SER A 177 4.55 11.92 11.76
C SER A 177 4.35 13.40 11.46
N ASP A 178 5.41 14.06 11.03
CA ASP A 178 5.43 15.46 10.64
C ASP A 178 4.65 15.77 9.36
N ARG A 179 4.34 14.73 8.53
CA ARG A 179 3.58 14.87 7.28
C ARG A 179 2.55 13.76 7.12
N ILE A 180 1.47 14.10 6.44
CA ILE A 180 0.35 13.21 6.12
C ILE A 180 0.73 12.22 5.02
N GLY A 181 0.18 10.99 5.10
CA GLY A 181 0.27 9.97 4.07
C GLY A 181 0.64 8.56 4.56
N GLY A 182 1.06 8.40 5.82
CA GLY A 182 1.47 7.11 6.37
C GLY A 182 2.56 6.45 5.50
N LEU A 183 2.38 5.19 5.13
CA LEU A 183 3.33 4.45 4.28
C LEU A 183 3.47 5.05 2.87
N LEU A 184 2.49 5.74 2.33
CA LEU A 184 2.63 6.46 1.06
C LEU A 184 3.71 7.54 1.14
N ARG A 185 3.82 8.20 2.30
CA ARG A 185 4.78 9.29 2.54
C ARG A 185 6.17 8.77 2.85
N TYR A 186 6.27 7.82 3.79
CA TYR A 186 7.55 7.42 4.36
C TYR A 186 7.92 5.95 4.13
N GLY A 187 7.02 5.12 3.61
CA GLY A 187 7.28 3.74 3.23
C GLY A 187 7.64 3.58 1.76
N ILE A 188 6.82 4.15 0.89
CA ILE A 188 6.99 4.03 -0.56
C ILE A 188 8.07 5.01 -1.05
N PRO A 189 9.10 4.54 -1.78
CA PRO A 189 10.10 5.43 -2.37
C PRO A 189 9.53 6.35 -3.46
N ASP A 190 10.16 7.52 -3.65
CA ASP A 190 9.75 8.51 -4.66
C ASP A 190 9.85 7.97 -6.09
N PHE A 191 10.79 7.08 -6.36
CA PHE A 191 10.91 6.45 -7.69
C PHE A 191 9.72 5.54 -8.07
N LYS A 192 8.83 5.20 -7.11
CA LYS A 192 7.54 4.55 -7.36
C LYS A 192 6.37 5.53 -7.37
N MET A 193 6.43 6.56 -6.52
CA MET A 193 5.44 7.62 -6.44
C MET A 193 6.05 8.86 -5.78
N GLU A 194 6.22 9.93 -6.54
CA GLU A 194 6.68 11.22 -6.03
C GLU A 194 5.64 11.84 -5.09
N LYS A 195 6.11 12.53 -4.04
CA LYS A 195 5.21 12.94 -2.94
C LYS A 195 4.31 14.13 -3.26
N TRP A 196 4.58 14.87 -4.33
CA TRP A 196 3.67 15.91 -4.83
C TRP A 196 2.29 15.33 -5.21
N VAL A 197 2.22 14.04 -5.58
CA VAL A 197 0.96 13.34 -5.87
C VAL A 197 0.07 13.28 -4.63
N ILE A 198 0.68 13.08 -3.44
CA ILE A 198 -0.05 13.13 -2.17
C ILE A 198 -0.45 14.58 -1.88
N ASP A 199 0.50 15.52 -2.02
CA ASP A 199 0.29 16.91 -1.61
C ASP A 199 -0.87 17.56 -2.37
N ARG A 200 -0.98 17.37 -3.70
CA ARG A 200 -2.12 17.88 -4.48
C ARG A 200 -3.47 17.31 -4.00
N ARG A 201 -3.51 16.05 -3.59
CA ARG A 201 -4.74 15.43 -3.03
C ARG A 201 -5.09 16.02 -1.67
N LEU A 202 -4.10 16.27 -0.83
CA LEU A 202 -4.31 16.89 0.46
C LEU A 202 -4.88 18.31 0.35
N GLU A 203 -4.45 19.08 -0.64
CA GLU A 203 -5.03 20.42 -0.89
C GLU A 203 -6.53 20.33 -1.24
N GLN A 204 -6.94 19.38 -2.10
CA GLN A 204 -8.36 19.13 -2.35
C GLN A 204 -9.09 18.76 -1.07
N MET A 205 -8.57 17.85 -0.25
CA MET A 205 -9.22 17.39 0.98
C MET A 205 -9.32 18.50 2.03
N LYS A 206 -8.33 19.40 2.11
CA LYS A 206 -8.41 20.62 2.94
C LYS A 206 -9.55 21.52 2.47
N ALA A 207 -9.67 21.72 1.17
CA ALA A 207 -10.76 22.51 0.58
C ALA A 207 -12.13 21.86 0.82
N GLU A 208 -12.21 20.52 0.95
CA GLU A 208 -13.40 19.79 1.35
C GLU A 208 -13.70 19.88 2.87
N GLY A 209 -12.80 20.48 3.66
CA GLY A 209 -12.98 20.75 5.08
C GLY A 209 -12.38 19.72 6.03
N VAL A 210 -11.45 18.86 5.56
CA VAL A 210 -10.70 17.97 6.43
C VAL A 210 -9.59 18.76 7.14
N GLU A 211 -9.59 18.73 8.47
CA GLU A 211 -8.52 19.29 9.30
C GLU A 211 -7.43 18.23 9.50
N PHE A 212 -6.17 18.56 9.19
CA PHE A 212 -5.01 17.69 9.41
C PHE A 212 -4.17 18.18 10.60
N LYS A 213 -3.90 17.28 11.56
CA LYS A 213 -3.02 17.52 12.71
C LYS A 213 -1.84 16.55 12.68
N THR A 214 -0.68 17.04 12.29
CA THR A 214 0.58 16.30 12.25
C THR A 214 1.39 16.47 13.53
N GLY A 215 2.33 15.54 13.80
CA GLY A 215 3.16 15.55 14.98
C GLY A 215 2.38 15.23 16.27
N VAL A 216 1.19 14.63 16.17
CA VAL A 216 0.32 14.30 17.31
C VAL A 216 0.16 12.80 17.43
N THR A 217 0.74 12.21 18.46
CA THR A 217 0.63 10.78 18.76
C THR A 217 -0.54 10.53 19.73
N ILE A 218 -1.65 10.02 19.20
CA ILE A 218 -2.77 9.62 20.04
C ILE A 218 -2.36 8.40 20.89
N GLY A 219 -2.68 8.46 22.17
CA GLY A 219 -2.21 7.51 23.20
C GLY A 219 -0.99 8.02 23.97
N LYS A 220 -0.33 9.12 23.52
CA LYS A 220 0.76 9.79 24.21
C LYS A 220 0.44 11.27 24.46
N ASP A 221 0.22 12.06 23.40
CA ASP A 221 -0.05 13.50 23.50
C ASP A 221 -1.52 13.78 23.85
N ILE A 222 -2.43 12.96 23.36
CA ILE A 222 -3.87 12.94 23.66
C ILE A 222 -4.25 11.52 24.01
N THR A 223 -4.81 11.27 25.18
CA THR A 223 -5.25 9.91 25.56
C THR A 223 -6.48 9.47 24.74
N GLY A 224 -6.69 8.16 24.60
CA GLY A 224 -7.89 7.62 23.95
C GLY A 224 -9.19 8.06 24.63
N GLU A 225 -9.18 8.22 25.96
CA GLU A 225 -10.32 8.72 26.73
C GLU A 225 -10.61 10.18 26.43
N GLN A 226 -9.58 11.03 26.39
CA GLN A 226 -9.72 12.45 26.02
C GLN A 226 -10.27 12.58 24.60
N LEU A 227 -9.78 11.78 23.65
CA LEU A 227 -10.25 11.78 22.27
C LEU A 227 -11.76 11.44 22.19
N ARG A 228 -12.19 10.39 22.89
CA ARG A 228 -13.61 9.99 22.97
C ARG A 228 -14.53 11.01 23.64
N LYS A 229 -13.99 11.87 24.51
CA LYS A 229 -14.76 12.96 25.13
C LYS A 229 -14.90 14.17 24.21
N GLN A 230 -13.94 14.37 23.30
CA GLN A 230 -13.88 15.54 22.41
C GLN A 230 -14.63 15.34 21.09
N PHE A 231 -14.82 14.09 20.65
CA PHE A 231 -15.40 13.76 19.37
C PHE A 231 -16.61 12.82 19.53
N ASP A 232 -17.61 13.01 18.68
CA ASP A 232 -18.81 12.14 18.65
C ASP A 232 -18.49 10.71 18.16
N ALA A 233 -17.46 10.53 17.33
CA ALA A 233 -16.95 9.23 16.91
C ALA A 233 -15.45 9.25 16.64
N VAL A 234 -14.81 8.07 16.74
CA VAL A 234 -13.37 7.87 16.52
C VAL A 234 -13.13 6.73 15.55
N GLY A 235 -12.38 6.98 14.48
CA GLY A 235 -11.92 5.97 13.52
C GLY A 235 -10.44 5.66 13.70
N LEU A 236 -10.11 4.39 13.94
CA LEU A 236 -8.73 3.89 14.10
C LEU A 236 -8.21 3.32 12.79
N THR A 237 -7.24 3.97 12.19
CA THR A 237 -6.63 3.63 10.88
C THR A 237 -5.10 3.69 10.92
N MET A 238 -4.53 3.18 12.00
CA MET A 238 -3.12 3.29 12.36
C MET A 238 -2.21 2.30 11.60
N GLY A 239 -2.77 1.54 10.64
CA GLY A 239 -2.04 0.55 9.88
C GLY A 239 -1.70 -0.72 10.66
N ALA A 240 -0.75 -1.49 10.13
CA ALA A 240 -0.16 -2.69 10.72
C ALA A 240 1.35 -2.49 10.75
N GLU A 241 1.84 -1.72 11.72
CA GLU A 241 3.25 -1.30 11.79
C GLU A 241 4.11 -2.18 12.71
N GLN A 242 3.52 -3.19 13.37
CA GLN A 242 4.29 -4.14 14.17
C GLN A 242 5.11 -5.03 13.24
N ALA A 243 6.38 -4.70 13.06
CA ALA A 243 7.28 -5.48 12.21
C ALA A 243 7.45 -6.91 12.75
N ARG A 244 7.62 -7.86 11.83
CA ARG A 244 8.06 -9.21 12.18
C ARG A 244 9.55 -9.17 12.52
N GLU A 245 9.89 -9.70 13.68
CA GLU A 245 11.27 -9.76 14.14
C GLU A 245 11.96 -11.08 13.74
N LEU A 246 13.30 -11.03 13.73
CA LEU A 246 14.18 -12.17 13.47
C LEU A 246 15.05 -12.43 14.70
N PRO A 247 14.56 -13.23 15.67
CA PRO A 247 15.25 -13.46 16.95
C PRO A 247 16.39 -14.48 16.79
N ILE A 248 17.47 -14.07 16.14
CA ILE A 248 18.68 -14.89 15.92
C ILE A 248 19.89 -14.21 16.57
N PRO A 249 20.96 -14.97 16.89
CA PRO A 249 22.22 -14.39 17.37
C PRO A 249 22.77 -13.35 16.39
N GLY A 250 23.19 -12.19 16.91
CA GLY A 250 23.73 -11.08 16.13
C GLY A 250 22.67 -10.11 15.58
N ARG A 251 21.40 -10.28 15.93
CA ARG A 251 20.35 -9.32 15.54
C ARG A 251 20.60 -7.91 16.06
N GLU A 252 21.28 -7.79 17.17
CA GLU A 252 21.63 -6.55 17.84
C GLU A 252 22.83 -5.81 17.23
N LEU A 253 23.52 -6.40 16.25
CA LEU A 253 24.68 -5.79 15.62
C LEU A 253 24.29 -4.54 14.83
N LYS A 254 25.13 -3.52 14.86
CA LYS A 254 25.02 -2.35 13.99
C LYS A 254 25.04 -2.79 12.52
N GLY A 255 24.24 -2.11 11.69
CA GLY A 255 24.05 -2.49 10.29
C GLY A 255 22.94 -3.52 10.07
N VAL A 256 22.23 -3.95 11.14
CA VAL A 256 21.02 -4.80 11.04
C VAL A 256 19.80 -3.98 11.40
N HIS A 257 18.98 -3.65 10.41
CA HIS A 257 17.86 -2.72 10.58
C HIS A 257 16.55 -3.29 10.04
N LEU A 258 15.43 -2.82 10.59
CA LEU A 258 14.12 -3.02 9.97
C LEU A 258 14.04 -2.22 8.66
N ALA A 259 13.40 -2.79 7.65
CA ALA A 259 13.23 -2.14 6.35
C ALA A 259 12.60 -0.74 6.47
N MET A 260 11.63 -0.57 7.39
CA MET A 260 10.95 0.70 7.57
C MET A 260 11.83 1.79 8.19
N GLU A 261 12.81 1.45 9.01
CA GLU A 261 13.80 2.41 9.51
C GLU A 261 14.63 2.97 8.34
N TYR A 262 15.10 2.09 7.48
CA TYR A 262 15.88 2.44 6.30
C TYR A 262 15.10 3.28 5.28
N LEU A 263 13.91 2.81 4.89
CA LEU A 263 13.07 3.50 3.89
C LEU A 263 12.57 4.86 4.40
N THR A 264 12.16 4.95 5.67
CA THR A 264 11.70 6.21 6.27
C THR A 264 12.81 7.25 6.29
N GLN A 265 14.03 6.88 6.67
CA GLN A 265 15.16 7.80 6.64
C GLN A 265 15.45 8.30 5.22
N GLN A 266 15.45 7.40 4.23
CA GLN A 266 15.72 7.81 2.85
C GLN A 266 14.61 8.70 2.30
N ASN A 267 13.34 8.39 2.54
CA ASN A 267 12.23 9.22 2.09
C ASN A 267 12.27 10.62 2.73
N LYS A 268 12.68 10.74 4.00
CA LYS A 268 12.92 12.03 4.64
C LYS A 268 14.04 12.81 3.95
N ARG A 269 15.17 12.16 3.65
CA ARG A 269 16.30 12.79 2.93
C ARG A 269 15.87 13.27 1.54
N THR A 270 15.15 12.44 0.79
CA THR A 270 14.63 12.82 -0.54
C THR A 270 13.67 14.01 -0.46
N ALA A 271 12.90 14.12 0.63
CA ALA A 271 12.03 15.27 0.90
C ALA A 271 12.77 16.52 1.46
N GLY A 272 14.10 16.48 1.59
CA GLY A 272 14.89 17.58 2.17
C GLY A 272 14.73 17.76 3.68
N ILE A 273 14.20 16.75 4.39
CA ILE A 273 14.01 16.78 5.84
C ILE A 273 15.28 16.26 6.51
N ALA A 274 15.77 17.01 7.50
CA ALA A 274 16.92 16.59 8.28
C ALA A 274 16.62 15.29 9.05
N VAL A 275 17.53 14.34 8.96
CA VAL A 275 17.50 13.10 9.75
C VAL A 275 18.54 13.24 10.86
N THR A 276 18.08 13.21 12.09
CA THR A 276 18.92 13.37 13.30
C THR A 276 19.51 12.07 13.78
N ASP A 277 18.90 10.92 13.42
CA ASP A 277 19.36 9.60 13.80
C ASP A 277 20.62 9.19 13.02
N GLU A 278 21.36 8.19 13.55
CA GLU A 278 22.51 7.62 12.85
C GLU A 278 22.12 7.20 11.42
N PRO A 279 22.87 7.64 10.39
CA PRO A 279 22.49 7.40 9.01
C PRO A 279 22.54 5.92 8.63
N ILE A 280 21.42 5.37 8.21
CA ILE A 280 21.37 4.05 7.56
C ILE A 280 21.62 4.29 6.06
N THR A 281 22.71 3.74 5.52
CA THR A 281 23.07 3.91 4.11
C THR A 281 23.67 2.64 3.53
N ALA A 282 23.33 2.36 2.28
CA ALA A 282 23.88 1.26 1.48
C ALA A 282 25.11 1.66 0.66
N LYS A 283 25.50 2.95 0.67
CA LYS A 283 26.62 3.43 -0.15
C LYS A 283 27.91 2.66 0.14
N GLY A 284 28.45 2.03 -0.91
CA GLY A 284 29.69 1.25 -0.83
C GLY A 284 29.59 -0.01 0.05
N LYS A 285 28.39 -0.56 0.26
CA LYS A 285 28.13 -1.72 1.13
C LYS A 285 27.58 -2.90 0.35
N ARG A 286 27.87 -4.11 0.87
CA ARG A 286 27.20 -5.36 0.49
C ARG A 286 25.91 -5.45 1.28
N VAL A 287 24.79 -5.46 0.57
CA VAL A 287 23.45 -5.38 1.17
C VAL A 287 22.75 -6.72 1.05
N ILE A 288 22.20 -7.22 2.16
CA ILE A 288 21.32 -8.38 2.15
C ILE A 288 19.95 -7.96 2.65
N VAL A 289 18.92 -8.21 1.83
CA VAL A 289 17.52 -7.98 2.18
C VAL A 289 16.86 -9.32 2.50
N ILE A 290 16.33 -9.47 3.71
CA ILE A 290 15.60 -10.66 4.14
C ILE A 290 14.11 -10.42 3.97
N GLY A 291 13.50 -11.11 3.00
CA GLY A 291 12.09 -11.03 2.62
C GLY A 291 11.89 -10.68 1.16
N GLY A 292 11.05 -11.46 0.45
CA GLY A 292 10.82 -11.40 -1.00
C GLY A 292 9.68 -10.50 -1.46
N GLY A 293 9.01 -9.76 -0.54
CA GLY A 293 7.86 -8.92 -0.83
C GLY A 293 8.20 -7.53 -1.39
N ASP A 294 7.16 -6.71 -1.63
CA ASP A 294 7.29 -5.34 -2.17
C ASP A 294 8.21 -4.45 -1.32
N THR A 295 8.14 -4.56 0.01
CA THR A 295 9.03 -3.81 0.92
C THR A 295 10.51 -4.17 0.69
N GLY A 296 10.80 -5.46 0.46
CA GLY A 296 12.16 -5.91 0.11
C GLY A 296 12.64 -5.32 -1.22
N SER A 297 11.76 -5.32 -2.22
CA SER A 297 12.00 -4.68 -3.51
C SER A 297 12.29 -3.17 -3.37
N ASP A 298 11.54 -2.47 -2.51
CA ASP A 298 11.75 -1.05 -2.24
C ASP A 298 13.11 -0.79 -1.57
N CYS A 299 13.54 -1.70 -0.67
CA CYS A 299 14.88 -1.65 -0.09
C CYS A 299 15.99 -1.83 -1.13
N LEU A 300 15.83 -2.79 -2.06
CA LEU A 300 16.79 -3.01 -3.14
C LEU A 300 16.92 -1.77 -4.04
N GLY A 301 15.81 -1.25 -4.56
CA GLY A 301 15.82 -0.06 -5.41
C GLY A 301 16.40 1.18 -4.72
N THR A 302 16.21 1.28 -3.40
CA THR A 302 16.84 2.31 -2.56
C THR A 302 18.34 2.08 -2.44
N ALA A 303 18.79 0.84 -2.22
CA ALA A 303 20.20 0.49 -2.09
C ALA A 303 20.98 0.77 -3.39
N HIS A 304 20.41 0.43 -4.54
CA HIS A 304 21.01 0.75 -5.84
C HIS A 304 21.22 2.26 -6.04
N ARG A 305 20.19 3.08 -5.73
CA ARG A 305 20.26 4.55 -5.83
C ARG A 305 21.25 5.17 -4.84
N GLN A 306 21.50 4.50 -3.73
CA GLN A 306 22.55 4.92 -2.79
C GLN A 306 23.96 4.46 -3.22
N GLY A 307 24.10 3.61 -4.24
CA GLY A 307 25.37 3.09 -4.73
C GLY A 307 25.92 1.95 -3.86
N CYS A 308 25.13 0.93 -3.59
CA CYS A 308 25.61 -0.32 -2.98
C CYS A 308 26.63 -1.02 -3.89
N LEU A 309 27.52 -1.81 -3.31
CA LEU A 309 28.48 -2.63 -4.08
C LEU A 309 27.77 -3.83 -4.72
N GLU A 310 26.96 -4.49 -3.94
CA GLU A 310 26.14 -5.64 -4.36
C GLU A 310 24.90 -5.74 -3.50
N ALA A 311 23.84 -6.38 -4.02
CA ALA A 311 22.59 -6.57 -3.33
C ALA A 311 22.09 -8.01 -3.50
N HIS A 312 21.70 -8.63 -2.39
CA HIS A 312 21.11 -9.96 -2.35
C HIS A 312 19.74 -9.90 -1.69
N GLN A 313 18.81 -10.74 -2.14
CA GLN A 313 17.50 -10.88 -1.52
C GLN A 313 17.23 -12.33 -1.18
N PHE A 314 16.95 -12.62 0.08
CA PHE A 314 16.65 -13.95 0.57
C PHE A 314 15.17 -14.09 0.95
N GLU A 315 14.53 -15.11 0.41
CA GLU A 315 13.16 -15.47 0.75
C GLU A 315 13.13 -16.87 1.39
N LEU A 316 12.41 -16.98 2.50
CA LEU A 316 12.25 -18.24 3.23
C LEU A 316 11.37 -19.23 2.46
N LEU A 317 10.37 -18.73 1.75
CA LEU A 317 9.46 -19.55 0.94
C LEU A 317 10.15 -20.07 -0.33
N PRO A 318 9.66 -21.19 -0.91
CA PRO A 318 10.11 -21.64 -2.21
C PRO A 318 9.87 -20.61 -3.32
N GLU A 319 10.64 -20.72 -4.38
CA GLU A 319 10.46 -19.90 -5.57
C GLU A 319 9.04 -20.10 -6.14
N PRO A 320 8.28 -18.99 -6.36
CA PRO A 320 6.99 -19.09 -7.00
C PRO A 320 7.11 -19.60 -8.44
N PRO A 321 6.11 -20.31 -8.98
CA PRO A 321 6.14 -20.78 -10.35
C PRO A 321 6.20 -19.61 -11.35
N PRO A 322 6.75 -19.80 -12.55
CA PRO A 322 6.89 -18.75 -13.57
C PRO A 322 5.54 -18.28 -14.12
N SER A 323 4.50 -19.10 -14.01
CA SER A 323 3.13 -18.81 -14.45
C SER A 323 2.13 -19.09 -13.33
N ARG A 324 0.85 -18.74 -13.56
CA ARG A 324 -0.24 -18.98 -12.61
C ARG A 324 -0.27 -20.44 -12.13
N SER A 325 -0.18 -20.64 -10.82
CA SER A 325 -0.31 -21.96 -10.20
C SER A 325 -1.75 -22.50 -10.28
N SER A 326 -1.88 -23.81 -10.39
CA SER A 326 -3.18 -24.51 -10.26
C SER A 326 -3.83 -24.33 -8.87
N SER A 327 -3.06 -23.99 -7.83
CA SER A 327 -3.59 -23.69 -6.50
C SER A 327 -4.30 -22.33 -6.43
N THR A 328 -4.06 -21.45 -7.42
CA THR A 328 -4.71 -20.14 -7.55
C THR A 328 -5.29 -19.95 -8.94
N PRO A 329 -6.30 -20.77 -9.32
CA PRO A 329 -6.90 -20.70 -10.65
C PRO A 329 -7.57 -19.33 -10.87
N TRP A 330 -7.70 -18.92 -12.14
CA TRP A 330 -8.48 -17.72 -12.46
C TRP A 330 -9.92 -17.87 -11.87
N PRO A 331 -10.53 -16.83 -11.31
CA PRO A 331 -10.09 -15.41 -11.27
C PRO A 331 -9.30 -15.02 -10.00
N LEU A 332 -8.80 -15.97 -9.23
CA LEU A 332 -8.06 -15.69 -8.00
C LEU A 332 -6.75 -14.94 -8.31
N TRP A 333 -6.23 -14.21 -7.32
CA TRP A 333 -4.92 -13.59 -7.42
C TRP A 333 -3.84 -14.66 -7.66
N PRO A 334 -3.05 -14.58 -8.75
CA PRO A 334 -2.15 -15.68 -9.11
C PRO A 334 -0.92 -15.74 -8.21
N MET A 335 -0.64 -16.94 -7.70
CA MET A 335 0.68 -17.27 -7.18
C MET A 335 1.60 -17.50 -8.37
N GLN A 336 2.50 -16.57 -8.62
CA GLN A 336 3.50 -16.65 -9.68
C GLN A 336 4.68 -15.75 -9.38
N LEU A 337 5.83 -16.06 -9.94
CA LEU A 337 7.03 -15.24 -9.84
C LEU A 337 6.79 -13.86 -10.47
N ARG A 338 7.17 -12.81 -9.72
CA ARG A 338 7.13 -11.44 -10.20
C ARG A 338 8.50 -10.81 -10.09
N THR A 339 8.89 -10.11 -11.15
CA THR A 339 10.11 -9.31 -11.18
C THR A 339 9.73 -7.85 -11.12
N SER A 340 10.21 -7.13 -10.11
CA SER A 340 10.03 -5.69 -9.99
C SER A 340 11.15 -4.95 -10.73
N HIS A 341 10.97 -3.63 -10.90
CA HIS A 341 12.00 -2.75 -11.44
C HIS A 341 13.32 -2.83 -10.65
N ALA A 342 13.25 -2.95 -9.32
CA ALA A 342 14.44 -3.03 -8.48
C ALA A 342 15.24 -4.32 -8.70
N HIS A 343 14.57 -5.42 -9.00
CA HIS A 343 15.23 -6.66 -9.37
C HIS A 343 15.96 -6.56 -10.74
N GLU A 344 15.39 -5.79 -11.67
CA GLU A 344 16.04 -5.52 -12.97
C GLU A 344 17.28 -4.61 -12.83
N GLU A 345 17.29 -3.74 -11.81
CA GLU A 345 18.39 -2.84 -11.50
C GLU A 345 19.65 -3.57 -10.99
N GLY A 346 19.53 -4.84 -10.62
CA GLY A 346 20.61 -5.73 -10.21
C GLY A 346 20.36 -6.33 -8.82
N CYS A 347 20.23 -7.64 -8.74
CA CYS A 347 20.04 -8.33 -7.46
C CYS A 347 20.19 -9.84 -7.66
N ASP A 348 20.93 -10.49 -6.78
CA ASP A 348 20.88 -11.94 -6.65
C ASP A 348 19.72 -12.33 -5.72
N ARG A 349 18.70 -13.02 -6.28
CA ARG A 349 17.52 -13.48 -5.56
C ARG A 349 17.63 -14.96 -5.25
N GLN A 350 17.45 -15.32 -3.99
CA GLN A 350 17.49 -16.71 -3.56
C GLN A 350 16.26 -17.04 -2.70
N TRP A 351 15.70 -18.21 -2.96
CA TRP A 351 14.54 -18.74 -2.27
C TRP A 351 14.90 -19.98 -1.44
N SER A 352 14.02 -20.33 -0.52
CA SER A 352 14.23 -21.43 0.42
C SER A 352 15.50 -21.22 1.26
N ILE A 353 15.76 -19.99 1.67
CA ILE A 353 16.90 -19.60 2.50
C ILE A 353 16.42 -19.23 3.89
N SER A 354 16.99 -19.87 4.91
CA SER A 354 16.82 -19.51 6.31
C SER A 354 18.09 -18.87 6.84
N THR A 355 17.96 -17.65 7.38
CA THR A 355 19.06 -16.99 8.08
C THR A 355 19.11 -17.51 9.52
N THR A 356 20.27 -17.99 9.94
CA THR A 356 20.44 -18.68 11.25
C THR A 356 21.17 -17.83 12.28
N LYS A 357 22.11 -17.01 11.87
CA LYS A 357 22.83 -16.05 12.75
C LYS A 357 23.50 -14.96 11.92
N LEU A 358 23.85 -13.87 12.57
CA LEU A 358 24.70 -12.82 12.06
C LEU A 358 25.97 -12.76 12.91
N THR A 359 27.10 -12.49 12.29
CA THR A 359 28.38 -12.30 13.01
C THR A 359 29.00 -10.98 12.61
N GLY A 360 29.84 -10.45 13.49
CA GLY A 360 30.42 -9.13 13.28
C GLY A 360 31.74 -8.94 14.00
N HIS A 361 32.33 -7.78 13.74
CA HIS A 361 33.54 -7.31 14.38
C HIS A 361 33.30 -5.91 14.96
N ASN A 362 33.79 -5.65 16.18
CA ASN A 362 33.57 -4.38 16.87
C ASN A 362 32.11 -3.91 16.95
N GLY A 363 31.17 -4.85 17.09
CA GLY A 363 29.73 -4.54 17.17
C GLY A 363 29.05 -4.22 15.83
N GLN A 364 29.75 -4.30 14.70
CA GLN A 364 29.25 -4.09 13.33
C GLN A 364 29.08 -5.44 12.63
N VAL A 365 27.94 -5.65 11.94
CA VAL A 365 27.74 -6.87 11.14
C VAL A 365 28.77 -6.95 10.01
N THR A 366 29.31 -8.15 9.78
CA THR A 366 30.25 -8.45 8.70
C THR A 366 29.88 -9.68 7.90
N LYS A 367 29.08 -10.60 8.47
CA LYS A 367 28.64 -11.82 7.80
C LYS A 367 27.22 -12.21 8.21
N LEU A 368 26.50 -12.77 7.24
CA LEU A 368 25.27 -13.51 7.43
C LEU A 368 25.55 -15.00 7.27
N HIS A 369 24.98 -15.83 8.14
CA HIS A 369 25.00 -17.29 8.04
C HIS A 369 23.59 -17.81 7.81
N GLY A 370 23.46 -18.75 6.91
CA GLY A 370 22.18 -19.34 6.56
C GLY A 370 22.30 -20.76 6.08
N ASN A 371 21.18 -21.38 5.82
CA ASN A 371 21.09 -22.68 5.18
C ASN A 371 19.90 -22.73 4.21
N ARG A 372 19.89 -23.71 3.32
CA ARG A 372 18.72 -24.02 2.53
C ARG A 372 17.70 -24.76 3.36
N VAL A 373 16.42 -24.51 3.08
CA VAL A 373 15.31 -25.19 3.75
C VAL A 373 14.36 -25.80 2.74
N LYS A 374 13.68 -26.88 3.14
CA LYS A 374 12.52 -27.43 2.42
C LYS A 374 11.25 -27.04 3.18
N PHE A 375 10.20 -26.69 2.42
CA PHE A 375 8.88 -26.41 2.97
C PHE A 375 7.95 -27.57 2.66
N GLU A 376 7.67 -28.40 3.65
CA GLU A 376 6.82 -29.59 3.52
C GLU A 376 5.89 -29.69 4.74
N GLY A 377 4.62 -30.01 4.51
CA GLY A 377 3.63 -30.15 5.58
C GLY A 377 3.46 -28.91 6.48
N GLY A 378 3.67 -27.71 5.93
CA GLY A 378 3.55 -26.44 6.67
C GLY A 378 4.77 -26.12 7.57
N LYS A 379 5.88 -26.86 7.45
CA LYS A 379 7.10 -26.69 8.24
C LYS A 379 8.32 -26.51 7.35
N PHE A 380 9.26 -25.70 7.85
CA PHE A 380 10.58 -25.55 7.23
C PHE A 380 11.56 -26.51 7.91
N THR A 381 12.25 -27.32 7.10
CA THR A 381 13.29 -28.24 7.58
C THR A 381 14.62 -27.91 6.90
N PRO A 382 15.73 -27.76 7.66
CA PRO A 382 17.04 -27.53 7.06
C PRO A 382 17.46 -28.67 6.12
N VAL A 383 18.06 -28.31 4.99
CA VAL A 383 18.70 -29.28 4.10
C VAL A 383 20.08 -29.61 4.64
N PRO A 384 20.42 -30.89 4.86
CA PRO A 384 21.75 -31.28 5.37
C PRO A 384 22.89 -30.75 4.48
N ASN A 385 23.97 -30.32 5.09
CA ASN A 385 25.19 -29.81 4.42
C ASN A 385 24.93 -28.63 3.48
N SER A 386 23.94 -27.80 3.76
CA SER A 386 23.62 -26.62 2.98
C SER A 386 23.96 -25.30 3.68
N ASP A 387 24.66 -25.39 4.82
CA ASP A 387 25.11 -24.20 5.53
C ASP A 387 26.07 -23.38 4.66
N PHE A 388 25.89 -22.06 4.70
CA PHE A 388 26.73 -21.10 4.00
C PHE A 388 26.95 -19.85 4.84
N GLU A 389 27.96 -19.11 4.49
CA GLU A 389 28.16 -17.75 4.99
C GLU A 389 28.34 -16.78 3.81
N MET A 390 27.93 -15.54 4.02
CA MET A 390 28.04 -14.47 3.04
C MET A 390 28.43 -13.18 3.75
N ASP A 391 29.34 -12.43 3.13
CA ASP A 391 29.74 -11.13 3.64
C ASP A 391 28.57 -10.14 3.55
N ALA A 392 28.36 -9.36 4.59
CA ALA A 392 27.27 -8.39 4.69
C ALA A 392 27.68 -7.18 5.53
N ASP A 393 27.54 -5.99 4.97
CA ASP A 393 27.80 -4.72 5.66
C ASP A 393 26.51 -4.03 6.10
N LEU A 394 25.37 -4.42 5.49
CA LEU A 394 24.02 -3.95 5.80
C LEU A 394 23.01 -5.09 5.60
N VAL A 395 22.25 -5.39 6.62
CA VAL A 395 21.16 -6.38 6.57
C VAL A 395 19.83 -5.68 6.85
N LEU A 396 18.87 -5.82 5.93
CA LEU A 396 17.56 -5.18 6.01
C LEU A 396 16.46 -6.23 6.18
N LEU A 397 15.72 -6.15 7.30
CA LEU A 397 14.65 -7.08 7.61
C LEU A 397 13.34 -6.59 7.01
N ALA A 398 12.93 -7.19 5.89
CA ALA A 398 11.73 -6.88 5.12
C ALA A 398 10.70 -8.02 5.17
N MET A 399 10.54 -8.64 6.34
CA MET A 399 9.76 -9.88 6.55
C MET A 399 8.26 -9.65 6.78
N GLY A 400 7.77 -8.42 6.52
CA GLY A 400 6.37 -8.03 6.71
C GLY A 400 6.01 -7.68 8.15
N PHE A 401 4.71 -7.59 8.41
CA PHE A 401 4.15 -7.09 9.66
C PHE A 401 3.22 -8.13 10.29
N THR A 402 3.09 -8.09 11.62
CA THR A 402 2.25 -9.02 12.39
C THR A 402 0.89 -8.42 12.78
N GLY A 403 0.70 -7.12 12.61
CA GLY A 403 -0.54 -6.42 12.94
C GLY A 403 -0.32 -4.98 13.40
N PRO A 404 -1.33 -4.32 13.96
CA PRO A 404 -1.19 -2.99 14.53
C PRO A 404 -0.32 -3.02 15.79
N VAL A 405 0.35 -1.91 16.09
CA VAL A 405 1.04 -1.72 17.37
C VAL A 405 -0.01 -1.62 18.46
N LYS A 406 -0.01 -2.59 19.38
CA LYS A 406 -1.02 -2.73 20.44
C LYS A 406 -0.73 -1.82 21.62
N ASN A 407 0.53 -1.84 22.07
CA ASN A 407 0.99 -1.03 23.20
C ASN A 407 0.76 0.47 22.95
N GLY A 408 0.16 1.14 23.88
CA GLY A 408 -0.22 2.55 23.79
C GLY A 408 -1.72 2.73 23.58
N LEU A 409 -2.17 3.30 22.45
CA LEU A 409 -3.58 3.67 22.26
C LEU A 409 -4.53 2.47 22.31
N LEU A 410 -4.24 1.41 21.57
CA LEU A 410 -5.18 0.28 21.44
C LEU A 410 -5.43 -0.43 22.77
N ASP A 411 -4.35 -0.74 23.50
CA ASP A 411 -4.45 -1.40 24.82
C ASP A 411 -5.06 -0.46 25.85
N SER A 412 -4.73 0.84 25.83
CA SER A 412 -5.30 1.83 26.77
C SER A 412 -6.80 2.05 26.56
N LEU A 413 -7.29 1.91 25.31
CA LEU A 413 -8.71 1.95 25.00
C LEU A 413 -9.43 0.65 25.41
N GLY A 414 -8.74 -0.48 25.50
CA GLY A 414 -9.35 -1.78 25.75
C GLY A 414 -10.11 -2.35 24.56
N VAL A 415 -9.63 -2.10 23.34
CA VAL A 415 -10.20 -2.72 22.12
C VAL A 415 -9.90 -4.22 22.11
N LYS A 416 -10.80 -5.02 21.55
CA LYS A 416 -10.61 -6.46 21.38
C LYS A 416 -9.89 -6.75 20.05
N TYR A 417 -9.13 -7.85 20.07
CA TYR A 417 -8.39 -8.33 18.90
C TYR A 417 -9.00 -9.64 18.37
N ASP A 418 -8.87 -9.86 17.08
CA ASP A 418 -9.18 -11.14 16.45
C ASP A 418 -8.05 -12.16 16.65
N GLN A 419 -8.23 -13.39 16.18
CA GLN A 419 -7.24 -14.48 16.29
C GLN A 419 -5.91 -14.17 15.59
N ARG A 420 -5.87 -13.24 14.64
CA ARG A 420 -4.69 -12.79 13.91
C ARG A 420 -4.00 -11.62 14.61
N GLY A 421 -4.57 -11.09 15.68
CA GLY A 421 -4.05 -9.95 16.43
C GLY A 421 -4.42 -8.59 15.85
N ALA A 422 -5.32 -8.51 14.88
CA ALA A 422 -5.90 -7.28 14.36
C ALA A 422 -7.10 -6.83 15.19
N VAL A 423 -7.47 -5.54 15.14
CA VAL A 423 -8.61 -5.02 15.90
C VAL A 423 -9.91 -5.66 15.41
N SER A 424 -10.65 -6.27 16.34
CA SER A 424 -11.94 -6.91 16.07
C SER A 424 -13.04 -5.84 15.91
N VAL A 425 -13.85 -5.96 14.85
CA VAL A 425 -14.98 -5.06 14.57
C VAL A 425 -16.21 -5.85 14.14
N ASP A 426 -17.37 -5.23 14.26
CA ASP A 426 -18.62 -5.75 13.70
C ASP A 426 -18.78 -5.40 12.20
N GLU A 427 -19.96 -5.68 11.63
CA GLU A 427 -20.28 -5.43 10.22
C GLU A 427 -20.31 -3.93 9.86
N SER A 428 -20.52 -3.06 10.84
CA SER A 428 -20.45 -1.60 10.70
C SER A 428 -19.05 -1.02 10.91
N PHE A 429 -18.04 -1.87 11.08
CA PHE A 429 -16.66 -1.50 11.43
C PHE A 429 -16.52 -0.91 12.84
N MET A 430 -17.52 -1.04 13.72
CA MET A 430 -17.44 -0.61 15.12
C MET A 430 -16.72 -1.68 15.95
N THR A 431 -15.85 -1.23 16.86
CA THR A 431 -15.14 -2.10 17.80
C THR A 431 -16.08 -2.55 18.94
N ASN A 432 -15.53 -3.17 19.97
CA ASN A 432 -16.29 -3.44 21.19
C ASN A 432 -16.64 -2.18 22.01
N LEU A 433 -16.16 -1.02 21.59
CA LEU A 433 -16.39 0.26 22.26
C LEU A 433 -17.36 1.11 21.41
N ASP A 434 -18.40 1.61 22.07
CA ASP A 434 -19.40 2.47 21.42
C ASP A 434 -18.77 3.74 20.86
N GLY A 435 -19.07 4.07 19.59
CA GLY A 435 -18.54 5.20 18.86
C GLY A 435 -17.06 5.08 18.43
N VAL A 436 -16.42 3.90 18.61
CA VAL A 436 -15.04 3.66 18.19
C VAL A 436 -15.00 2.61 17.08
N PHE A 437 -14.44 2.98 15.95
CA PHE A 437 -14.39 2.18 14.73
C PHE A 437 -12.94 1.88 14.33
N ALA A 438 -12.73 0.82 13.54
CA ALA A 438 -11.41 0.53 12.99
C ALA A 438 -11.51 0.03 11.54
N GLY A 439 -10.55 0.44 10.70
CA GLY A 439 -10.51 0.06 9.29
C GLY A 439 -9.10 -0.04 8.72
N GLY A 440 -8.98 -0.55 7.49
CA GLY A 440 -7.71 -0.81 6.84
C GLY A 440 -6.87 -1.84 7.57
N ASP A 441 -5.54 -1.71 7.47
CA ASP A 441 -4.63 -2.71 8.04
C ASP A 441 -4.72 -2.83 9.57
N THR A 442 -5.24 -1.83 10.26
CA THR A 442 -5.52 -1.91 11.71
C THR A 442 -6.49 -3.05 12.04
N LYS A 443 -7.47 -3.28 11.18
CA LYS A 443 -8.51 -4.32 11.31
C LYS A 443 -8.22 -5.56 10.47
N ARG A 444 -7.57 -5.38 9.31
CA ARG A 444 -7.33 -6.47 8.35
C ARG A 444 -5.99 -7.18 8.57
N GLY A 445 -4.99 -6.52 9.12
CA GLY A 445 -3.59 -6.84 8.98
C GLY A 445 -3.01 -6.24 7.68
N ALA A 446 -1.70 -6.36 7.48
CA ALA A 446 -1.03 -5.81 6.29
C ALA A 446 -1.69 -6.31 5.00
N SER A 447 -2.09 -5.38 4.13
CA SER A 447 -2.88 -5.68 2.94
C SER A 447 -2.58 -4.70 1.78
N LEU A 448 -3.34 -4.81 0.69
CA LEU A 448 -3.16 -3.93 -0.46
C LEU A 448 -3.76 -2.53 -0.19
N ILE A 449 -3.15 -1.50 -0.79
CA ILE A 449 -3.64 -0.12 -0.72
C ILE A 449 -5.12 0.00 -1.07
N VAL A 450 -5.58 -0.73 -2.08
CA VAL A 450 -6.98 -0.72 -2.53
C VAL A 450 -7.93 -1.31 -1.48
N TRP A 451 -7.48 -2.28 -0.66
CA TRP A 451 -8.24 -2.75 0.49
C TRP A 451 -8.31 -1.71 1.60
N ALA A 452 -7.21 -1.01 1.87
CA ALA A 452 -7.20 0.06 2.86
C ALA A 452 -8.20 1.17 2.51
N ILE A 453 -8.25 1.59 1.24
CA ILE A 453 -9.22 2.57 0.74
C ILE A 453 -10.65 2.03 0.88
N ALA A 454 -10.91 0.80 0.44
CA ALA A 454 -12.23 0.18 0.50
C ALA A 454 -12.76 0.10 1.94
N GLU A 455 -11.92 -0.29 2.89
CA GLU A 455 -12.31 -0.39 4.30
C GLU A 455 -12.42 0.97 4.98
N GLY A 456 -11.59 1.95 4.61
CA GLY A 456 -11.78 3.33 5.04
C GLY A 456 -13.14 3.90 4.65
N ARG A 457 -13.58 3.65 3.40
CA ARG A 457 -14.92 4.01 2.92
C ARG A 457 -16.03 3.30 3.68
N LYS A 458 -15.90 1.99 3.91
CA LYS A 458 -16.90 1.21 4.66
C LYS A 458 -16.99 1.66 6.11
N MET A 459 -15.85 1.89 6.76
CA MET A 459 -15.81 2.44 8.11
C MET A 459 -16.47 3.82 8.18
N ALA A 460 -16.22 4.70 7.22
CA ALA A 460 -16.87 6.00 7.14
C ALA A 460 -18.40 5.88 7.01
N ALA A 461 -18.89 4.93 6.22
CA ALA A 461 -20.31 4.64 6.13
C ALA A 461 -20.90 4.18 7.48
N GLY A 462 -20.19 3.30 8.19
CA GLY A 462 -20.59 2.86 9.54
C GLY A 462 -20.62 4.01 10.55
N ILE A 463 -19.58 4.87 10.54
CA ILE A 463 -19.54 6.06 11.40
C ILE A 463 -20.70 7.02 11.06
N ASN A 464 -20.94 7.30 9.78
CA ASN A 464 -22.04 8.17 9.35
C ASN A 464 -23.40 7.64 9.81
N GLN A 465 -23.65 6.35 9.65
CA GLN A 465 -24.88 5.71 10.12
C GLN A 465 -25.04 5.83 11.65
N TYR A 466 -23.98 5.56 12.41
CA TYR A 466 -23.94 5.69 13.87
C TYR A 466 -24.29 7.12 14.31
N LEU A 467 -23.68 8.13 13.69
CA LEU A 467 -23.92 9.53 14.03
C LEU A 467 -25.33 10.03 13.71
N GLN A 468 -25.99 9.43 12.71
CA GLN A 468 -27.37 9.74 12.35
C GLN A 468 -28.40 9.04 13.24
N THR A 469 -28.14 7.80 13.66
CA THR A 469 -29.12 6.94 14.34
C THR A 469 -28.83 6.71 15.81
N GLY A 470 -27.61 6.97 16.29
CA GLY A 470 -27.13 6.61 17.62
C GLY A 470 -27.00 5.09 17.85
N LYS A 471 -27.04 4.28 16.77
CA LYS A 471 -27.01 2.80 16.85
C LYS A 471 -26.07 2.20 15.82
N SER A 472 -25.39 1.10 16.16
CA SER A 472 -24.69 0.27 15.18
C SER A 472 -25.70 -0.47 14.28
N ALA A 473 -25.25 -0.94 13.11
CA ALA A 473 -26.09 -1.67 12.15
C ALA A 473 -26.83 -2.87 12.76
N LYS A 474 -26.26 -3.55 13.76
CA LYS A 474 -26.89 -4.68 14.47
C LYS A 474 -28.07 -4.29 15.37
N GLN A 475 -28.18 -3.04 15.79
CA GLN A 475 -29.29 -2.57 16.64
C GLN A 475 -30.49 -2.03 15.82
N SER A 476 -30.32 -1.84 14.51
CA SER A 476 -31.35 -1.32 13.62
C SER A 476 -32.23 -2.40 12.98
N VAL A 477 -31.88 -3.69 13.17
CA VAL A 477 -32.68 -4.84 12.70
C VAL A 477 -33.32 -5.55 13.91
N LYS A 478 -34.32 -4.93 14.52
CA LYS A 478 -35.28 -5.57 15.42
C LYS A 478 -36.68 -5.14 15.03
#